data_1b09b32f54428ba393da6df80e203f2d
#
_entry.id   1b09b32f54428ba393da6df80e203f2d
#
_cell.length_a   1.000
_cell.length_b   1.000
_cell.length_c   1.000
_cell.angle_alpha   90.00
_cell.angle_beta   90.00
_cell.angle_gamma   90.00
#
_symmetry.space_group_name_H-M   'P 1'
#
loop_
_entity.id
_entity.type
_entity.pdbx_description
1 polymer ?
#
loop_
_entity_poly.entity_id
_entity_poly.type
_entity_poly.pdbx_seq_one_letter_code
_entity_poly.pdbx_strand_id
1 'polypeptide(L)'
;LPTVLSQSRDRLDTVFSIMGECVENDMEPVRMIDGLLVHNAITVEERESWEPILSSTYARVLDLHRRNWNGIWFRIVRNYFWSSTAGEFDVIVGNPPWVRWSKLPELYRNRVAPTCRKYDIFSRTPYYGGNELDISGLITYTVSDKWLRSGGQLIFLLTQTHFQSASSEGFRRFRIDENNFLFPESVEDLKALKPFPDAANKTVIFVAKKGGVQPSFPVDY
;
A
#
# COMPACT_ATOMS: atom_id res chain seq x y z
N LEU A 1 -9.12 17.06 0.46
CA LEU A 1 -10.17 16.54 1.35
C LEU A 1 -9.82 16.83 2.80
N PRO A 2 -10.81 17.13 3.66
CA PRO A 2 -10.58 17.30 5.09
C PRO A 2 -10.04 16.02 5.73
N THR A 3 -8.97 16.15 6.53
CA THR A 3 -8.31 14.98 7.17
C THR A 3 -9.23 14.27 8.17
N VAL A 4 -10.19 14.96 8.75
CA VAL A 4 -11.18 14.39 9.68
C VAL A 4 -12.06 13.33 9.00
N LEU A 5 -12.31 13.44 7.69
CA LEU A 5 -13.03 12.41 6.92
C LEU A 5 -12.33 11.05 6.93
N SER A 6 -11.00 11.04 7.04
CA SER A 6 -10.24 9.79 7.11
C SER A 6 -10.38 9.03 8.42
N GLN A 7 -11.02 9.63 9.44
CA GLN A 7 -11.23 9.00 10.74
C GLN A 7 -12.50 8.13 10.79
N SER A 8 -13.42 8.29 9.83
CA SER A 8 -14.64 7.47 9.74
C SER A 8 -14.80 6.92 8.33
N ARG A 9 -14.66 5.59 8.21
CA ARG A 9 -14.79 4.88 6.93
C ARG A 9 -16.17 5.07 6.30
N ASP A 10 -17.22 4.87 7.08
CA ASP A 10 -18.59 4.96 6.59
C ASP A 10 -18.92 6.36 6.08
N ARG A 11 -18.46 7.39 6.81
CA ARG A 11 -18.63 8.77 6.43
C ARG A 11 -17.89 9.11 5.14
N LEU A 12 -16.64 8.65 5.04
CA LEU A 12 -15.82 8.80 3.85
C LEU A 12 -16.47 8.15 2.62
N ASP A 13 -17.00 6.93 2.78
CA ASP A 13 -17.69 6.21 1.73
C ASP A 13 -18.94 6.93 1.28
N THR A 14 -19.73 7.47 2.20
CA THR A 14 -20.91 8.28 1.89
C THR A 14 -20.55 9.52 1.08
N VAL A 15 -19.50 10.26 1.50
CA VAL A 15 -19.03 11.44 0.76
C VAL A 15 -18.60 11.06 -0.65
N PHE A 16 -17.80 10.01 -0.82
CA PHE A 16 -17.33 9.61 -2.14
C PHE A 16 -18.44 9.04 -3.03
N SER A 17 -19.43 8.36 -2.46
CA SER A 17 -20.59 7.86 -3.21
C SER A 17 -21.40 9.02 -3.79
N ILE A 18 -21.75 10.00 -2.94
CA ILE A 18 -22.49 11.18 -3.37
C ILE A 18 -21.70 12.00 -4.41
N MET A 19 -20.42 12.23 -4.17
CA MET A 19 -19.56 12.92 -5.15
C MET A 19 -19.50 12.18 -6.48
N GLY A 20 -19.42 10.84 -6.46
CA GLY A 20 -19.39 10.00 -7.64
C GLY A 20 -20.71 10.10 -8.44
N GLU A 21 -21.84 9.93 -7.77
CA GLU A 21 -23.18 10.07 -8.38
C GLU A 21 -23.41 11.46 -8.99
N CYS A 22 -22.96 12.51 -8.29
CA CYS A 22 -23.07 13.87 -8.79
C CYS A 22 -22.21 14.09 -10.06
N VAL A 23 -21.00 13.50 -10.13
CA VAL A 23 -20.15 13.58 -11.33
C VAL A 23 -20.76 12.80 -12.49
N GLU A 24 -21.28 11.59 -12.25
CA GLU A 24 -21.93 10.78 -13.29
C GLU A 24 -23.16 11.49 -13.90
N ASN A 25 -23.85 12.29 -13.08
CA ASN A 25 -25.00 13.11 -13.51
C ASN A 25 -24.62 14.55 -13.93
N ASP A 26 -23.34 14.84 -14.10
CA ASP A 26 -22.81 16.17 -14.51
C ASP A 26 -23.34 17.34 -13.66
N MET A 27 -23.50 17.11 -12.35
CA MET A 27 -24.02 18.11 -11.42
C MET A 27 -22.97 19.14 -11.04
N GLU A 28 -23.40 20.40 -10.87
CA GLU A 28 -22.53 21.47 -10.40
C GLU A 28 -22.16 21.32 -8.91
N PRO A 29 -21.00 21.88 -8.46
CA PRO A 29 -20.48 21.69 -7.09
C PRO A 29 -21.49 22.04 -5.98
N VAL A 30 -22.34 23.03 -6.20
CA VAL A 30 -23.35 23.44 -5.22
C VAL A 30 -24.33 22.30 -4.94
N ARG A 31 -24.78 21.57 -5.98
CA ARG A 31 -25.68 20.42 -5.83
C ARG A 31 -25.03 19.26 -5.08
N MET A 32 -23.74 19.07 -5.30
CA MET A 32 -22.95 18.07 -4.54
C MET A 32 -22.92 18.43 -3.05
N ILE A 33 -22.67 19.68 -2.68
CA ILE A 33 -22.68 20.13 -1.29
C ILE A 33 -24.05 19.96 -0.66
N ASP A 34 -25.13 20.35 -1.37
CA ASP A 34 -26.51 20.15 -0.89
C ASP A 34 -26.79 18.65 -0.64
N GLY A 35 -26.35 17.79 -1.55
CA GLY A 35 -26.45 16.33 -1.39
C GLY A 35 -25.72 15.81 -0.14
N LEU A 36 -24.52 16.30 0.12
CA LEU A 36 -23.75 15.91 1.31
C LEU A 36 -24.47 16.32 2.61
N LEU A 37 -25.10 17.47 2.64
CA LEU A 37 -25.90 17.93 3.79
C LEU A 37 -27.16 17.08 3.98
N VAL A 38 -27.92 16.85 2.90
CA VAL A 38 -29.16 16.05 2.93
C VAL A 38 -28.91 14.64 3.47
N HIS A 39 -27.78 14.04 3.10
CA HIS A 39 -27.39 12.70 3.56
C HIS A 39 -26.59 12.68 4.87
N ASN A 40 -26.50 13.81 5.58
CA ASN A 40 -25.73 13.97 6.81
C ASN A 40 -24.24 13.52 6.67
N ALA A 41 -23.71 13.58 5.47
CA ALA A 41 -22.31 13.28 5.21
C ALA A 41 -21.38 14.42 5.70
N ILE A 42 -21.90 15.65 5.74
CA ILE A 42 -21.31 16.82 6.41
C ILE A 42 -22.38 17.50 7.25
N THR A 43 -21.97 18.17 8.33
CA THR A 43 -22.90 18.98 9.13
C THR A 43 -22.95 20.44 8.63
N VAL A 44 -23.94 21.19 9.11
CA VAL A 44 -24.07 22.61 8.76
C VAL A 44 -22.87 23.41 9.26
N GLU A 45 -22.35 23.07 10.44
CA GLU A 45 -21.18 23.71 11.05
C GLU A 45 -19.90 23.41 10.25
N GLU A 46 -19.77 22.19 9.73
CA GLU A 46 -18.62 21.79 8.92
C GLU A 46 -18.65 22.39 7.51
N ARG A 47 -19.82 22.75 7.02
CA ARG A 47 -20.00 23.29 5.67
C ARG A 47 -19.05 24.45 5.39
N GLU A 48 -19.00 25.44 6.26
CA GLU A 48 -18.20 26.65 6.05
C GLU A 48 -16.72 26.34 5.84
N SER A 49 -16.18 25.39 6.61
CA SER A 49 -14.76 25.01 6.56
C SER A 49 -14.44 23.99 5.45
N TRP A 50 -15.39 23.14 5.05
CA TRP A 50 -15.15 22.02 4.14
C TRP A 50 -15.60 22.29 2.71
N GLU A 51 -16.62 23.12 2.50
CA GLU A 51 -17.16 23.43 1.17
C GLU A 51 -16.07 23.90 0.18
N PRO A 52 -15.15 24.81 0.50
CA PRO A 52 -14.12 25.23 -0.44
C PRO A 52 -13.20 24.09 -0.87
N ILE A 53 -12.83 23.18 0.07
CA ILE A 53 -11.93 22.06 -0.18
C ILE A 53 -12.64 20.96 -0.99
N LEU A 54 -13.88 20.62 -0.62
CA LEU A 54 -14.68 19.63 -1.29
C LEU A 54 -15.04 20.06 -2.70
N SER A 55 -15.51 21.31 -2.86
CA SER A 55 -15.87 21.88 -4.15
C SER A 55 -14.68 21.97 -5.10
N SER A 56 -13.51 22.37 -4.62
CA SER A 56 -12.27 22.38 -5.42
C SER A 56 -11.86 20.99 -5.88
N THR A 57 -11.95 19.99 -5.01
CA THR A 57 -11.64 18.59 -5.35
C THR A 57 -12.65 18.06 -6.36
N TYR A 58 -13.94 18.28 -6.10
CA TYR A 58 -15.03 17.86 -6.96
C TYR A 58 -14.95 18.49 -8.36
N ALA A 59 -14.75 19.81 -8.45
CA ALA A 59 -14.66 20.51 -9.72
C ALA A 59 -13.54 19.96 -10.62
N ARG A 60 -12.39 19.58 -10.04
CA ARG A 60 -11.30 18.95 -10.79
C ARG A 60 -11.70 17.58 -11.36
N VAL A 61 -12.42 16.79 -10.58
CA VAL A 61 -12.87 15.47 -11.04
C VAL A 61 -13.98 15.60 -12.08
N LEU A 62 -14.89 16.57 -11.91
CA LEU A 62 -15.93 16.88 -12.89
C LEU A 62 -15.33 17.34 -14.23
N ASP A 63 -14.31 18.21 -14.20
CA ASP A 63 -13.60 18.62 -15.43
C ASP A 63 -12.96 17.43 -16.13
N LEU A 64 -12.32 16.51 -15.40
CA LEU A 64 -11.75 15.29 -15.96
C LEU A 64 -12.85 14.37 -16.55
N HIS A 65 -13.99 14.25 -15.89
CA HIS A 65 -15.15 13.50 -16.40
C HIS A 65 -15.66 14.09 -17.71
N ARG A 66 -15.85 15.40 -17.77
CA ARG A 66 -16.29 16.13 -18.97
C ARG A 66 -15.30 15.99 -20.15
N ARG A 67 -14.02 15.71 -19.89
CA ARG A 67 -12.99 15.39 -20.90
C ARG A 67 -12.93 13.91 -21.27
N ASN A 68 -13.93 13.11 -20.93
CA ASN A 68 -13.99 11.67 -21.17
C ASN A 68 -12.84 10.86 -20.49
N TRP A 69 -12.24 11.41 -19.44
CA TRP A 69 -11.38 10.63 -18.58
C TRP A 69 -12.29 9.80 -17.67
N ASN A 70 -12.34 8.48 -17.92
CA ASN A 70 -13.23 7.56 -17.25
C ASN A 70 -13.25 7.80 -15.73
N GLY A 71 -14.45 7.74 -15.12
CA GLY A 71 -14.77 8.08 -13.72
C GLY A 71 -14.05 7.26 -12.64
N ILE A 72 -12.87 6.68 -12.98
CA ILE A 72 -12.02 5.88 -12.08
C ILE A 72 -11.41 6.72 -10.94
N TRP A 73 -11.40 8.05 -11.08
CA TRP A 73 -10.69 8.94 -10.14
C TRP A 73 -11.23 8.87 -8.72
N PHE A 74 -12.56 8.86 -8.53
CA PHE A 74 -13.12 8.69 -7.18
C PHE A 74 -12.81 7.33 -6.60
N ARG A 75 -12.77 6.29 -7.42
CA ARG A 75 -12.38 4.93 -6.98
C ARG A 75 -10.91 4.89 -6.56
N ILE A 76 -10.01 5.56 -7.31
CA ILE A 76 -8.58 5.65 -6.97
C ILE A 76 -8.41 6.42 -5.65
N VAL A 77 -9.04 7.60 -5.53
CA VAL A 77 -8.94 8.43 -4.33
C VAL A 77 -9.57 7.72 -3.13
N ARG A 78 -10.74 7.11 -3.30
CA ARG A 78 -11.40 6.31 -2.27
C ARG A 78 -10.51 5.16 -1.79
N ASN A 79 -9.94 4.38 -2.70
CA ASN A 79 -9.05 3.28 -2.35
C ASN A 79 -7.79 3.76 -1.62
N TYR A 80 -7.25 4.92 -1.99
CA TYR A 80 -6.13 5.54 -1.29
C TYR A 80 -6.48 5.86 0.17
N PHE A 81 -7.65 6.46 0.42
CA PHE A 81 -8.09 6.76 1.78
C PHE A 81 -8.50 5.50 2.55
N TRP A 82 -9.09 4.51 1.88
CA TRP A 82 -9.42 3.23 2.51
C TRP A 82 -8.18 2.51 3.06
N SER A 83 -7.08 2.54 2.33
CA SER A 83 -5.84 1.94 2.83
C SER A 83 -5.32 2.63 4.09
N SER A 84 -5.57 3.93 4.26
CA SER A 84 -5.17 4.67 5.47
C SER A 84 -6.08 4.45 6.68
N THR A 85 -7.32 3.99 6.45
CA THR A 85 -8.34 3.79 7.49
C THR A 85 -8.65 2.31 7.76
N ALA A 86 -7.99 1.41 7.06
CA ALA A 86 -8.30 -0.03 7.12
C ALA A 86 -8.02 -0.68 8.49
N GLY A 87 -7.22 -0.01 9.35
CA GLY A 87 -6.78 -0.58 10.62
C GLY A 87 -5.76 -1.70 10.45
N GLU A 88 -5.60 -2.51 11.48
CA GLU A 88 -4.67 -3.64 11.47
C GLU A 88 -5.41 -4.95 11.19
N PHE A 89 -4.74 -5.86 10.49
CA PHE A 89 -5.26 -7.17 10.11
C PHE A 89 -4.55 -8.30 10.86
N ASP A 90 -5.31 -9.38 11.12
CA ASP A 90 -4.77 -10.62 11.69
C ASP A 90 -3.89 -11.36 10.68
N VAL A 91 -4.32 -11.37 9.42
CA VAL A 91 -3.65 -12.08 8.33
C VAL A 91 -3.65 -11.20 7.09
N ILE A 92 -2.48 -11.11 6.46
CA ILE A 92 -2.31 -10.43 5.18
C ILE A 92 -1.74 -11.43 4.17
N VAL A 93 -2.48 -11.64 3.08
CA VAL A 93 -2.08 -12.54 1.98
C VAL A 93 -1.94 -11.73 0.70
N GLY A 94 -0.88 -11.97 -0.06
CA GLY A 94 -0.69 -11.21 -1.29
C GLY A 94 0.40 -11.73 -2.21
N ASN A 95 0.38 -11.18 -3.42
CA ASN A 95 1.42 -11.35 -4.43
C ASN A 95 1.88 -9.94 -4.85
N PRO A 96 2.85 -9.34 -4.16
CA PRO A 96 3.35 -8.02 -4.52
C PRO A 96 4.11 -8.05 -5.84
N PRO A 97 4.18 -6.95 -6.60
CA PRO A 97 4.89 -6.90 -7.87
C PRO A 97 6.39 -7.18 -7.70
N TRP A 98 6.96 -7.99 -8.60
CA TRP A 98 8.38 -8.36 -8.60
C TRP A 98 9.15 -7.50 -9.60
N VAL A 99 9.45 -6.28 -9.20
CA VAL A 99 10.16 -5.32 -10.02
C VAL A 99 11.47 -4.92 -9.35
N ARG A 100 12.59 -5.15 -10.02
CA ARG A 100 13.90 -4.77 -9.51
C ARG A 100 14.03 -3.27 -9.36
N TRP A 101 14.74 -2.82 -8.33
CA TRP A 101 15.02 -1.42 -8.05
C TRP A 101 15.55 -0.66 -9.28
N SER A 102 16.48 -1.27 -10.00
CA SER A 102 17.08 -0.67 -11.20
C SER A 102 16.09 -0.43 -12.35
N LYS A 103 14.95 -1.13 -12.36
CA LYS A 103 13.90 -0.98 -13.37
C LYS A 103 12.81 0.03 -12.99
N LEU A 104 12.81 0.52 -11.76
CA LEU A 104 11.86 1.54 -11.33
C LEU A 104 12.24 2.91 -11.90
N PRO A 105 11.25 3.75 -12.29
CA PRO A 105 11.51 5.13 -12.68
C PRO A 105 12.23 5.91 -11.58
N GLU A 106 13.15 6.79 -11.97
CA GLU A 106 13.99 7.53 -11.02
C GLU A 106 13.17 8.33 -9.98
N LEU A 107 12.15 9.04 -10.44
CA LEU A 107 11.26 9.80 -9.55
C LEU A 107 10.60 8.91 -8.50
N TYR A 108 10.20 7.70 -8.89
CA TYR A 108 9.61 6.75 -7.96
C TYR A 108 10.66 6.23 -6.96
N ARG A 109 11.85 5.85 -7.43
CA ARG A 109 12.96 5.42 -6.56
C ARG A 109 13.30 6.48 -5.51
N ASN A 110 13.44 7.74 -5.95
CA ASN A 110 13.76 8.86 -5.05
C ASN A 110 12.67 9.04 -3.99
N ARG A 111 11.41 8.86 -4.35
CA ARG A 111 10.28 8.97 -3.42
C ARG A 111 10.25 7.86 -2.37
N VAL A 112 10.56 6.62 -2.74
CA VAL A 112 10.47 5.46 -1.83
C VAL A 112 11.79 5.13 -1.13
N ALA A 113 12.92 5.65 -1.58
CA ALA A 113 14.23 5.41 -0.98
C ALA A 113 14.32 5.76 0.53
N PRO A 114 13.71 6.84 1.03
CA PRO A 114 13.67 7.11 2.48
C PRO A 114 12.99 6.00 3.27
N THR A 115 11.92 5.40 2.74
CA THR A 115 11.23 4.28 3.38
C THR A 115 12.08 3.01 3.37
N CYS A 116 12.81 2.75 2.29
CA CYS A 116 13.78 1.65 2.24
C CYS A 116 14.88 1.81 3.29
N ARG A 117 15.37 3.04 3.50
CA ARG A 117 16.36 3.34 4.55
C ARG A 117 15.78 3.20 5.96
N LYS A 118 14.52 3.63 6.18
CA LYS A 118 13.83 3.44 7.45
C LYS A 118 13.83 1.98 7.89
N TYR A 119 13.55 1.06 6.96
CA TYR A 119 13.54 -0.38 7.24
C TYR A 119 14.91 -1.05 7.10
N ASP A 120 15.96 -0.30 6.76
CA ASP A 120 17.33 -0.82 6.56
C ASP A 120 17.37 -2.02 5.57
N ILE A 121 16.53 -1.98 4.52
CA ILE A 121 16.40 -3.08 3.57
C ILE A 121 17.40 -3.02 2.40
N PHE A 122 18.15 -1.94 2.26
CA PHE A 122 19.26 -1.90 1.32
C PHE A 122 20.43 -2.75 1.81
N SER A 123 21.17 -3.37 0.88
CA SER A 123 22.41 -4.04 1.22
C SER A 123 23.45 -3.02 1.70
N ARG A 124 24.20 -3.37 2.75
CA ARG A 124 25.32 -2.58 3.25
C ARG A 124 26.61 -2.85 2.47
N THR A 125 26.67 -3.97 1.76
CA THR A 125 27.82 -4.35 0.97
C THR A 125 27.71 -3.69 -0.40
N PRO A 126 28.68 -2.85 -0.82
CA PRO A 126 28.71 -2.33 -2.18
C PRO A 126 29.02 -3.48 -3.13
N TYR A 127 27.98 -3.99 -3.80
CA TYR A 127 28.12 -5.04 -4.79
C TYR A 127 28.11 -4.47 -6.22
N TYR A 128 28.80 -5.13 -7.13
CA TYR A 128 28.70 -4.85 -8.56
C TYR A 128 27.24 -4.94 -9.00
N GLY A 129 26.66 -3.79 -9.41
CA GLY A 129 25.24 -3.71 -9.83
C GLY A 129 24.33 -2.87 -8.95
N GLY A 130 24.82 -2.37 -7.81
CA GLY A 130 24.03 -1.51 -6.91
C GLY A 130 22.97 -2.28 -6.14
N ASN A 131 21.94 -1.57 -5.67
CA ASN A 131 20.82 -2.16 -4.94
C ASN A 131 19.91 -2.94 -5.90
N GLU A 132 20.08 -4.26 -5.97
CA GLU A 132 19.21 -5.17 -6.71
C GLU A 132 17.95 -5.56 -5.89
N LEU A 133 17.55 -4.68 -4.96
CA LEU A 133 16.33 -4.86 -4.19
C LEU A 133 15.14 -4.98 -5.14
N ASP A 134 14.29 -5.96 -4.90
CA ASP A 134 12.98 -6.05 -5.53
C ASP A 134 11.98 -5.25 -4.71
N ILE A 135 11.08 -4.50 -5.38
CA ILE A 135 10.07 -3.65 -4.71
C ILE A 135 9.14 -4.46 -3.79
N SER A 136 8.96 -5.75 -4.05
CA SER A 136 8.19 -6.64 -3.19
C SER A 136 8.75 -6.70 -1.76
N GLY A 137 10.06 -6.56 -1.60
CA GLY A 137 10.68 -6.44 -0.28
C GLY A 137 10.25 -5.19 0.47
N LEU A 138 10.22 -4.02 -0.18
CA LEU A 138 9.70 -2.79 0.43
C LEU A 138 8.22 -2.92 0.79
N ILE A 139 7.42 -3.52 -0.10
CA ILE A 139 5.99 -3.73 0.14
C ILE A 139 5.80 -4.65 1.35
N THR A 140 6.58 -5.74 1.46
CA THR A 140 6.55 -6.66 2.61
C THR A 140 6.70 -5.89 3.93
N TYR A 141 7.73 -5.07 4.04
CA TYR A 141 7.98 -4.28 5.25
C TYR A 141 6.91 -3.22 5.50
N THR A 142 6.51 -2.49 4.46
CA THR A 142 5.51 -1.42 4.59
C THR A 142 4.15 -1.96 5.02
N VAL A 143 3.72 -3.07 4.42
CA VAL A 143 2.45 -3.74 4.75
C VAL A 143 2.48 -4.27 6.17
N SER A 144 3.59 -4.88 6.58
CA SER A 144 3.76 -5.42 7.93
C SER A 144 3.83 -4.31 8.99
N ASP A 145 4.47 -3.18 8.68
CA ASP A 145 4.51 -2.02 9.60
C ASP A 145 3.13 -1.40 9.78
N LYS A 146 2.41 -1.13 8.67
CA LYS A 146 1.22 -0.29 8.64
C LYS A 146 -0.08 -1.02 8.93
N TRP A 147 -0.19 -2.27 8.54
CA TRP A 147 -1.47 -2.97 8.53
C TRP A 147 -1.46 -4.37 9.17
N LEU A 148 -0.31 -4.93 9.49
CA LEU A 148 -0.27 -6.20 10.20
C LEU A 148 -0.21 -5.95 11.71
N ARG A 149 -1.18 -6.49 12.47
CA ARG A 149 -1.16 -6.38 13.93
C ARG A 149 0.01 -7.15 14.54
N SER A 150 0.36 -6.83 15.77
CA SER A 150 1.29 -7.66 16.53
C SER A 150 0.73 -9.07 16.73
N GLY A 151 1.52 -10.08 16.46
CA GLY A 151 1.09 -11.49 16.42
C GLY A 151 0.35 -11.90 15.15
N GLY A 152 0.11 -10.98 14.22
CA GLY A 152 -0.50 -11.27 12.92
C GLY A 152 0.46 -11.98 11.95
N GLN A 153 -0.11 -12.65 10.94
CA GLN A 153 0.62 -13.46 9.97
C GLN A 153 0.60 -12.84 8.58
N LEU A 154 1.77 -12.75 7.95
CA LEU A 154 1.97 -12.35 6.57
C LEU A 154 2.25 -13.58 5.71
N ILE A 155 1.55 -13.72 4.60
CA ILE A 155 1.73 -14.80 3.62
C ILE A 155 1.89 -14.17 2.24
N PHE A 156 3.12 -14.08 1.76
CA PHE A 156 3.42 -13.46 0.47
C PHE A 156 4.08 -14.42 -0.50
N LEU A 157 3.69 -14.29 -1.76
CA LEU A 157 4.40 -14.90 -2.86
C LEU A 157 5.53 -13.97 -3.30
N LEU A 158 6.77 -14.38 -3.09
CA LEU A 158 7.96 -13.59 -3.34
C LEU A 158 8.91 -14.27 -4.33
N THR A 159 9.90 -13.52 -4.80
CA THR A 159 11.00 -14.11 -5.56
C THR A 159 12.03 -14.74 -4.63
N GLN A 160 12.55 -15.92 -5.01
CA GLN A 160 13.59 -16.63 -4.27
C GLN A 160 14.85 -15.77 -4.04
N THR A 161 15.10 -14.77 -4.88
CA THR A 161 16.23 -13.85 -4.76
C THR A 161 16.28 -13.12 -3.43
N HIS A 162 15.14 -12.85 -2.78
CA HIS A 162 15.10 -12.26 -1.44
C HIS A 162 15.84 -13.08 -0.39
N PHE A 163 15.83 -14.39 -0.56
CA PHE A 163 16.39 -15.34 0.41
C PHE A 163 17.81 -15.80 0.07
N GLN A 164 18.15 -15.79 -1.22
CA GLN A 164 19.43 -16.36 -1.70
C GLN A 164 20.44 -15.31 -2.17
N SER A 165 19.99 -14.16 -2.69
CA SER A 165 20.91 -13.16 -3.22
C SER A 165 21.64 -12.38 -2.11
N ALA A 166 22.94 -12.16 -2.29
CA ALA A 166 23.72 -11.29 -1.42
C ALA A 166 23.18 -9.84 -1.44
N SER A 167 22.71 -9.36 -2.59
CA SER A 167 22.14 -8.01 -2.74
C SER A 167 20.82 -7.81 -1.98
N SER A 168 20.17 -8.90 -1.54
CA SER A 168 18.96 -8.87 -0.72
C SER A 168 19.25 -9.09 0.78
N GLU A 169 20.48 -8.93 1.21
CA GLU A 169 20.88 -9.06 2.63
C GLU A 169 20.03 -8.20 3.55
N GLY A 170 19.76 -6.95 3.16
CA GLY A 170 18.93 -6.04 3.94
C GLY A 170 17.51 -6.55 4.17
N PHE A 171 16.90 -7.20 3.18
CA PHE A 171 15.58 -7.83 3.34
C PHE A 171 15.59 -8.89 4.46
N ARG A 172 16.65 -9.66 4.59
CA ARG A 172 16.76 -10.75 5.59
C ARG A 172 17.10 -10.30 7.00
N ARG A 173 17.15 -8.99 7.29
CA ARG A 173 17.25 -8.48 8.66
C ARG A 173 15.95 -8.63 9.42
N PHE A 174 14.82 -8.70 8.70
CA PHE A 174 13.47 -8.89 9.24
C PHE A 174 13.10 -7.90 10.35
N ARG A 175 13.74 -6.74 10.37
CA ARG A 175 13.53 -5.69 11.36
C ARG A 175 12.63 -4.60 10.80
N ILE A 176 11.47 -4.40 11.39
CA ILE A 176 10.54 -3.31 11.03
C ILE A 176 10.96 -2.01 11.72
N ASP A 177 11.18 -2.06 13.03
CA ASP A 177 11.67 -0.97 13.86
C ASP A 177 12.47 -1.50 15.06
N GLU A 178 12.64 -0.70 16.13
CA GLU A 178 13.41 -1.10 17.30
C GLU A 178 12.75 -2.22 18.11
N ASN A 179 11.44 -2.32 18.08
CA ASN A 179 10.65 -3.23 18.91
C ASN A 179 9.87 -4.27 18.09
N ASN A 180 9.83 -4.14 16.75
CA ASN A 180 9.03 -4.99 15.89
C ASN A 180 9.86 -5.66 14.81
N PHE A 181 9.64 -6.95 14.66
CA PHE A 181 10.32 -7.81 13.70
C PHE A 181 9.30 -8.64 12.90
N LEU A 182 9.71 -9.08 11.71
CA LEU A 182 9.08 -10.18 11.02
C LEU A 182 9.82 -11.47 11.40
N PHE A 183 9.13 -12.38 12.04
CA PHE A 183 9.65 -13.71 12.34
C PHE A 183 9.28 -14.64 11.20
N PRO A 184 10.22 -15.08 10.35
CA PRO A 184 9.96 -16.07 9.32
C PRO A 184 9.55 -17.40 9.95
N GLU A 185 8.35 -17.90 9.60
CA GLU A 185 7.87 -19.21 10.03
C GLU A 185 8.25 -20.28 9.01
N SER A 186 8.07 -19.99 7.72
CA SER A 186 8.53 -20.87 6.63
C SER A 186 8.82 -20.10 5.34
N VAL A 187 9.61 -20.73 4.47
CA VAL A 187 9.86 -20.31 3.09
C VAL A 187 9.71 -21.54 2.19
N GLU A 188 8.56 -21.67 1.53
CA GLU A 188 8.24 -22.80 0.67
C GLU A 188 8.73 -22.57 -0.77
N ASP A 189 9.68 -23.36 -1.24
CA ASP A 189 10.19 -23.27 -2.63
C ASP A 189 9.20 -23.89 -3.62
N LEU A 190 8.68 -23.04 -4.53
CA LEU A 190 7.75 -23.45 -5.58
C LEU A 190 8.44 -23.87 -6.89
N LYS A 191 9.74 -24.10 -6.88
CA LYS A 191 10.53 -24.43 -8.07
C LYS A 191 9.97 -25.65 -8.82
N ALA A 192 9.52 -26.66 -8.09
CA ALA A 192 8.94 -27.88 -8.68
C ALA A 192 7.58 -27.65 -9.33
N LEU A 193 6.77 -26.76 -8.74
CA LEU A 193 5.41 -26.46 -9.21
C LEU A 193 5.39 -25.50 -10.41
N LYS A 194 6.41 -24.64 -10.54
CA LYS A 194 6.49 -23.61 -11.60
C LYS A 194 5.17 -22.88 -11.83
N PRO A 195 4.57 -22.23 -10.81
CA PRO A 195 3.22 -21.65 -10.91
C PRO A 195 3.11 -20.56 -11.98
N PHE A 196 4.24 -20.00 -12.42
CA PHE A 196 4.34 -19.02 -13.50
C PHE A 196 5.32 -19.51 -14.57
N PRO A 197 4.86 -20.30 -15.57
CA PRO A 197 5.74 -20.92 -16.56
C PRO A 197 6.61 -19.93 -17.33
N ASP A 198 6.06 -18.72 -17.61
CA ASP A 198 6.72 -17.66 -18.38
C ASP A 198 7.58 -16.74 -17.52
N ALA A 199 7.56 -16.87 -16.19
CA ALA A 199 8.36 -16.03 -15.31
C ALA A 199 9.80 -16.58 -15.19
N ALA A 200 10.76 -15.73 -15.47
CA ALA A 200 12.18 -16.07 -15.29
C ALA A 200 12.56 -16.23 -13.79
N ASN A 201 11.76 -15.67 -12.89
CA ASN A 201 12.02 -15.69 -11.46
C ASN A 201 11.48 -16.97 -10.82
N LYS A 202 12.32 -17.62 -10.00
CA LYS A 202 11.86 -18.65 -9.09
C LYS A 202 11.08 -18.02 -7.95
N THR A 203 10.01 -18.66 -7.52
CA THR A 203 9.06 -18.14 -6.54
C THR A 203 9.05 -18.98 -5.27
N VAL A 204 8.74 -18.31 -4.18
CA VAL A 204 8.56 -18.93 -2.86
C VAL A 204 7.30 -18.40 -2.21
N ILE A 205 6.66 -19.20 -1.36
CA ILE A 205 5.69 -18.70 -0.39
C ILE A 205 6.46 -18.35 0.87
N PHE A 206 6.41 -17.11 1.25
CA PHE A 206 7.01 -16.61 2.48
C PHE A 206 5.92 -16.43 3.54
N VAL A 207 6.06 -17.15 4.63
CA VAL A 207 5.18 -17.03 5.81
C VAL A 207 5.97 -16.41 6.95
N ALA A 208 5.47 -15.32 7.49
CA ALA A 208 6.10 -14.63 8.61
C ALA A 208 5.07 -14.09 9.60
N LYS A 209 5.46 -13.95 10.84
CA LYS A 209 4.67 -13.39 11.94
C LYS A 209 5.27 -12.08 12.44
N LYS A 210 4.46 -11.06 12.64
CA LYS A 210 4.91 -9.82 13.27
C LYS A 210 5.00 -9.99 14.78
N GLY A 211 6.13 -9.63 15.38
CA GLY A 211 6.30 -9.72 16.83
C GLY A 211 7.47 -8.90 17.35
N GLY A 212 7.57 -8.82 18.69
CA GLY A 212 8.65 -8.09 19.37
C GLY A 212 9.91 -8.91 19.62
N VAL A 213 10.00 -10.12 19.08
CA VAL A 213 11.17 -11.00 19.26
C VAL A 213 11.98 -11.00 17.98
N GLN A 214 13.30 -10.80 18.09
CA GLN A 214 14.21 -10.88 16.97
C GLN A 214 14.23 -12.32 16.41
N PRO A 215 14.16 -12.50 15.08
CA PRO A 215 14.22 -13.83 14.48
C PRO A 215 15.49 -14.58 14.85
N SER A 216 15.33 -15.86 15.13
CA SER A 216 16.44 -16.82 15.27
C SER A 216 16.55 -17.67 14.00
N PHE A 217 17.76 -18.04 13.66
CA PHE A 217 18.06 -18.88 12.50
C PHE A 217 18.69 -20.21 12.92
N PRO A 218 18.53 -21.30 12.16
CA PRO A 218 17.91 -21.38 10.83
C PRO A 218 16.38 -21.36 10.87
N VAL A 219 15.77 -21.03 9.73
CA VAL A 219 14.34 -21.15 9.46
C VAL A 219 14.15 -22.27 8.44
N ASP A 220 13.08 -23.03 8.55
CA ASP A 220 12.75 -24.11 7.59
C ASP A 220 12.57 -23.55 6.18
N TYR A 221 13.21 -24.24 5.20
CA TYR A 221 13.25 -23.83 3.81
C TYR A 221 12.88 -24.97 2.88
#